data_50b7c1582bc25f48c487a5ccba5827ce
#
_entry.id   50b7c1582bc25f48c487a5ccba5827ce
#
_cell.length_a   1.000
_cell.length_b   1.000
_cell.length_c   1.000
_cell.angle_alpha   90.00
_cell.angle_beta   90.00
_cell.angle_gamma   90.00
#
_symmetry.space_group_name_H-M   'P 1'
#
loop_
_entity.id
_entity.type
_entity.pdbx_description
1 polymer ?
#
loop_
_entity_poly.entity_id
_entity_poly.type
_entity_poly.pdbx_seq_one_letter_code
_entity_poly.pdbx_strand_id
1 'polypeptide(L)'
;MDSKKTAIIAIAVLAIVISSLGAVSAFELFGMNLFDSSTDFDNKFMSGTFNGEVIQNEIKDNGSIKGWTDSYSDNENNITYNMSCVKDGDFITDVYQLQGLGAPEVRNYNGQAWKIFYSQAVPDNNVTDNKTSGNDTNNTINVYICEADINGTAYTINVMSYENKTECDGTLFCPLYKEYIGPLVESIQFKEAKKAPKMADLLGMSDEEFKFNKDYVDGILNGTIDPSKLQ
;
A
#
# COMPACT_ATOMS: atom_id res chain seq x y z
N MET A 1 24.16 11.79 -16.67
CA MET A 1 24.08 11.23 -15.31
C MET A 1 23.94 9.72 -15.48
N ASP A 2 24.70 8.92 -14.77
CA ASP A 2 24.74 7.46 -14.98
C ASP A 2 23.36 6.85 -14.72
N SER A 3 22.78 6.12 -15.67
CA SER A 3 21.46 5.48 -15.59
C SER A 3 21.29 4.61 -14.32
N LYS A 4 22.38 3.99 -13.85
CA LYS A 4 22.42 3.24 -12.58
C LYS A 4 22.20 4.13 -11.35
N LYS A 5 22.71 5.37 -11.36
CA LYS A 5 22.50 6.32 -10.25
C LYS A 5 21.07 6.86 -10.25
N THR A 6 20.46 7.04 -11.42
CA THR A 6 19.07 7.50 -11.53
C THR A 6 18.09 6.44 -11.02
N ALA A 7 18.29 5.15 -11.36
CA ALA A 7 17.49 4.06 -10.83
C ALA A 7 17.61 3.90 -9.30
N ILE A 8 18.83 4.01 -8.75
CA ILE A 8 19.08 3.93 -7.30
C ILE A 8 18.45 5.12 -6.55
N ILE A 9 18.50 6.32 -7.13
CA ILE A 9 17.90 7.51 -6.54
C ILE A 9 16.36 7.40 -6.55
N ALA A 10 15.76 6.89 -7.64
CA ALA A 10 14.31 6.64 -7.70
C ALA A 10 13.87 5.65 -6.62
N ILE A 11 14.62 4.58 -6.39
CA ILE A 11 14.35 3.59 -5.35
C ILE A 11 14.45 4.20 -3.95
N ALA A 12 15.44 5.06 -3.69
CA ALA A 12 15.63 5.71 -2.40
C ALA A 12 14.51 6.74 -2.09
N VAL A 13 14.06 7.49 -3.09
CA VAL A 13 12.97 8.47 -2.95
C VAL A 13 11.63 7.76 -2.73
N LEU A 14 11.42 6.61 -3.36
CA LEU A 14 10.22 5.80 -3.18
C LEU A 14 10.07 5.30 -1.73
N ALA A 15 11.16 4.85 -1.12
CA ALA A 15 11.19 4.43 0.29
C ALA A 15 10.79 5.59 1.23
N ILE A 16 11.14 6.82 0.89
CA ILE A 16 10.81 8.02 1.69
C ILE A 16 9.32 8.38 1.59
N VAL A 17 8.72 8.27 0.41
CA VAL A 17 7.27 8.57 0.22
C VAL A 17 6.40 7.59 1.01
N ILE A 18 6.82 6.33 1.12
CA ILE A 18 6.05 5.30 1.84
C ILE A 18 6.30 5.36 3.34
N SER A 19 7.53 5.63 3.78
CA SER A 19 7.83 5.79 5.20
C SER A 19 7.18 7.04 5.83
N SER A 20 6.88 8.07 5.04
CA SER A 20 6.15 9.24 5.51
C SER A 20 4.65 9.01 5.74
N LEU A 21 4.07 7.94 5.17
CA LEU A 21 2.69 7.53 5.42
C LEU A 21 2.55 6.67 6.71
N GLY A 22 3.65 6.23 7.30
CA GLY A 22 3.68 5.24 8.38
C GLY A 22 3.67 5.76 9.83
N ALA A 23 3.55 7.06 10.07
CA ALA A 23 3.59 7.59 11.43
C ALA A 23 2.24 8.14 11.89
N VAL A 24 1.29 7.25 12.16
CA VAL A 24 0.06 7.59 12.89
C VAL A 24 0.19 7.02 14.31
N SER A 25 0.34 7.89 15.29
CA SER A 25 0.29 7.52 16.71
C SER A 25 -1.15 7.17 17.08
N ALA A 26 -1.34 5.96 17.59
CA ALA A 26 -2.61 5.49 18.13
C ALA A 26 -3.04 6.36 19.32
N PHE A 27 -4.25 6.91 19.28
CA PHE A 27 -4.94 7.44 20.46
C PHE A 27 -5.95 6.39 20.93
N GLU A 28 -5.80 5.94 22.16
CA GLU A 28 -6.81 5.10 22.84
C GLU A 28 -8.06 5.90 23.16
N LEU A 29 -9.22 5.40 22.75
CA LEU A 29 -10.50 5.76 23.37
C LEU A 29 -11.37 4.49 23.56
N PHE A 30 -11.84 4.31 24.79
CA PHE A 30 -12.68 3.19 25.25
C PHE A 30 -14.08 3.18 24.61
N GLY A 31 -14.58 1.99 24.23
CA GLY A 31 -16.01 1.78 24.00
C GLY A 31 -16.34 0.42 23.40
N MET A 32 -16.97 -0.45 24.20
CA MET A 32 -17.49 -1.75 23.76
C MET A 32 -18.63 -1.62 22.76
N ASN A 33 -18.60 -2.40 21.67
CA ASN A 33 -19.81 -2.76 20.93
C ASN A 33 -19.77 -4.20 20.43
N LEU A 34 -20.83 -4.93 20.79
CA LEU A 34 -21.11 -6.35 20.57
C LEU A 34 -22.03 -6.54 19.35
N PHE A 35 -21.71 -5.94 18.19
CA PHE A 35 -22.45 -6.18 16.94
C PHE A 35 -21.46 -6.11 15.78
N ASP A 36 -21.71 -6.89 14.74
CA ASP A 36 -21.01 -6.78 13.45
C ASP A 36 -21.11 -5.33 12.96
N SER A 37 -20.15 -4.50 13.32
CA SER A 37 -20.10 -3.10 12.91
C SER A 37 -19.45 -3.04 11.53
N SER A 38 -20.07 -2.29 10.64
CA SER A 38 -19.45 -1.91 9.36
C SER A 38 -19.34 -0.40 9.29
N THR A 39 -18.29 0.10 8.66
CA THR A 39 -18.06 1.55 8.50
C THR A 39 -17.99 1.90 7.04
N ASP A 40 -18.91 2.73 6.57
CA ASP A 40 -18.88 3.26 5.21
C ASP A 40 -17.87 4.41 5.12
N PHE A 41 -17.17 4.50 4.00
CA PHE A 41 -16.35 5.65 3.66
C PHE A 41 -16.70 6.18 2.27
N ASP A 42 -16.51 7.47 2.09
CA ASP A 42 -16.75 8.16 0.84
C ASP A 42 -15.72 9.29 0.67
N ASN A 43 -14.60 8.98 0.00
CA ASN A 43 -13.56 9.95 -0.26
C ASN A 43 -13.62 10.50 -1.69
N LYS A 44 -12.64 11.31 -2.09
CA LYS A 44 -12.61 11.99 -3.37
C LYS A 44 -12.52 11.05 -4.57
N PHE A 45 -11.92 9.86 -4.43
CA PHE A 45 -11.57 8.98 -5.55
C PHE A 45 -12.19 7.59 -5.45
N MET A 46 -12.66 7.17 -4.27
CA MET A 46 -13.39 5.90 -4.12
C MET A 46 -14.36 5.97 -2.93
N SER A 47 -15.29 5.03 -2.88
CA SER A 47 -16.14 4.76 -1.72
C SER A 47 -16.23 3.26 -1.51
N GLY A 48 -16.63 2.85 -0.30
CA GLY A 48 -16.76 1.44 0.05
C GLY A 48 -17.13 1.27 1.52
N THR A 49 -17.03 0.03 2.01
CA THR A 49 -17.42 -0.35 3.36
C THR A 49 -16.31 -1.18 3.99
N PHE A 50 -15.84 -0.76 5.15
CA PHE A 50 -14.97 -1.57 6.01
C PHE A 50 -15.80 -2.55 6.85
N ASN A 51 -15.25 -3.72 7.11
CA ASN A 51 -15.73 -4.60 8.15
C ASN A 51 -15.10 -4.16 9.48
N GLY A 52 -15.94 -3.79 10.46
CA GLY A 52 -15.49 -3.28 11.75
C GLY A 52 -15.73 -1.77 11.94
N GLU A 53 -15.37 -1.29 13.12
CA GLU A 53 -15.40 0.13 13.47
C GLU A 53 -14.08 0.80 13.07
N VAL A 54 -14.10 1.58 11.98
CA VAL A 54 -12.92 2.18 11.38
C VAL A 54 -13.02 3.71 11.45
N ILE A 55 -11.96 4.35 11.89
CA ILE A 55 -11.86 5.81 11.99
C ILE A 55 -10.96 6.38 10.91
N GLN A 56 -11.32 7.52 10.36
CA GLN A 56 -10.46 8.25 9.44
C GLN A 56 -9.37 8.99 10.22
N ASN A 57 -8.13 8.83 9.79
CA ASN A 57 -6.98 9.50 10.38
C ASN A 57 -6.75 10.87 9.76
N GLU A 58 -6.26 11.82 10.54
CA GLU A 58 -5.82 13.09 10.01
C GLU A 58 -4.48 12.93 9.29
N ILE A 59 -4.45 13.18 7.99
CA ILE A 59 -3.23 13.17 7.19
C ILE A 59 -2.60 14.56 7.25
N LYS A 60 -1.38 14.65 7.77
CA LYS A 60 -0.58 15.87 7.68
C LYS A 60 -0.31 16.21 6.22
N ASP A 61 -0.49 17.46 5.85
CA ASP A 61 -0.40 17.97 4.48
C ASP A 61 0.93 17.58 3.82
N ASN A 62 0.86 16.72 2.81
CA ASN A 62 2.00 16.21 2.04
C ASN A 62 2.09 16.85 0.64
N GLY A 63 1.65 18.08 0.49
CA GLY A 63 1.83 18.82 -0.76
C GLY A 63 1.07 18.25 -1.96
N SER A 64 1.80 17.69 -2.93
CA SER A 64 1.25 17.27 -4.25
C SER A 64 0.18 16.18 -4.20
N ILE A 65 0.14 15.37 -3.13
CA ILE A 65 -0.82 14.25 -2.98
C ILE A 65 -2.04 14.59 -2.11
N LYS A 66 -2.14 15.85 -1.65
CA LYS A 66 -3.25 16.30 -0.80
C LYS A 66 -4.61 16.01 -1.44
N GLY A 67 -5.48 15.30 -0.70
CA GLY A 67 -6.81 14.89 -1.15
C GLY A 67 -6.81 13.81 -2.23
N TRP A 68 -5.67 13.14 -2.47
CA TRP A 68 -5.53 11.94 -3.29
C TRP A 68 -4.97 10.76 -2.50
N THR A 69 -4.86 10.94 -1.19
CA THR A 69 -4.53 9.91 -0.21
C THR A 69 -5.45 10.07 0.98
N ASP A 70 -5.85 8.95 1.56
CA ASP A 70 -6.59 8.89 2.81
C ASP A 70 -6.07 7.74 3.67
N SER A 71 -6.20 7.88 4.99
CA SER A 71 -5.77 6.86 5.93
C SER A 71 -6.89 6.57 6.93
N TYR A 72 -7.04 5.30 7.28
CA TYR A 72 -8.05 4.81 8.19
C TYR A 72 -7.44 3.79 9.15
N SER A 73 -7.97 3.69 10.36
CA SER A 73 -7.53 2.71 11.37
C SER A 73 -8.69 1.97 11.99
N ASP A 74 -8.57 0.67 12.04
CA ASP A 74 -9.32 -0.21 12.92
C ASP A 74 -8.45 -0.48 14.16
N ASN A 75 -8.74 0.23 15.24
CA ASN A 75 -7.96 0.12 16.46
C ASN A 75 -8.27 -1.17 17.23
N GLU A 76 -9.43 -1.76 17.02
CA GLU A 76 -9.80 -3.02 17.66
C GLU A 76 -9.00 -4.18 17.10
N ASN A 77 -8.80 -4.20 15.78
CA ASN A 77 -8.11 -5.28 15.07
C ASN A 77 -6.66 -4.93 14.72
N ASN A 78 -6.16 -3.76 15.11
CA ASN A 78 -4.81 -3.25 14.78
C ASN A 78 -4.54 -3.25 13.26
N ILE A 79 -5.51 -2.79 12.47
CA ILE A 79 -5.39 -2.69 11.02
C ILE A 79 -5.34 -1.22 10.62
N THR A 80 -4.41 -0.89 9.73
CA THR A 80 -4.32 0.43 9.09
C THR A 80 -4.52 0.27 7.59
N TYR A 81 -5.38 1.11 7.03
CA TYR A 81 -5.67 1.19 5.61
C TYR A 81 -5.19 2.53 5.07
N ASN A 82 -4.28 2.52 4.11
CA ASN A 82 -3.84 3.72 3.40
C ASN A 82 -4.29 3.62 1.95
N MET A 83 -5.09 4.57 1.51
CA MET A 83 -5.67 4.61 0.18
C MET A 83 -5.05 5.72 -0.65
N SER A 84 -4.82 5.47 -1.92
CA SER A 84 -4.31 6.48 -2.83
C SER A 84 -4.86 6.33 -4.24
N CYS A 85 -4.79 7.43 -5.00
CA CYS A 85 -5.19 7.46 -6.40
C CYS A 85 -4.19 8.32 -7.18
N VAL A 86 -3.41 7.67 -8.07
CA VAL A 86 -2.29 8.31 -8.78
C VAL A 86 -2.25 7.80 -10.23
N LYS A 87 -2.08 8.71 -11.20
CA LYS A 87 -1.83 8.32 -12.60
C LYS A 87 -0.47 7.67 -12.72
N ASP A 88 -0.40 6.56 -13.46
CA ASP A 88 0.79 5.72 -13.59
C ASP A 88 1.33 5.22 -12.22
N GLY A 89 0.44 5.08 -11.24
CA GLY A 89 0.80 4.67 -9.88
C GLY A 89 1.20 3.19 -9.78
N ASP A 90 0.80 2.37 -10.76
CA ASP A 90 1.22 0.98 -10.95
C ASP A 90 2.75 0.81 -11.01
N PHE A 91 3.47 1.86 -11.44
CA PHE A 91 4.93 1.89 -11.43
C PHE A 91 5.53 1.54 -10.05
N ILE A 92 4.86 1.90 -8.96
CA ILE A 92 5.34 1.61 -7.59
C ILE A 92 5.31 0.12 -7.31
N THR A 93 4.21 -0.54 -7.63
CA THR A 93 4.07 -1.98 -7.40
C THR A 93 4.98 -2.79 -8.33
N ASP A 94 5.21 -2.31 -9.53
CA ASP A 94 6.16 -2.90 -10.48
C ASP A 94 7.61 -2.80 -9.96
N VAL A 95 8.00 -1.67 -9.37
CA VAL A 95 9.30 -1.52 -8.70
C VAL A 95 9.41 -2.45 -7.50
N TYR A 96 8.35 -2.62 -6.70
CA TYR A 96 8.36 -3.57 -5.58
C TYR A 96 8.51 -5.02 -6.04
N GLN A 97 7.91 -5.41 -7.16
CA GLN A 97 8.14 -6.73 -7.74
C GLN A 97 9.62 -6.95 -8.06
N LEU A 98 10.30 -5.95 -8.63
CA LEU A 98 11.75 -6.02 -8.86
C LEU A 98 12.57 -6.12 -7.57
N GLN A 99 12.03 -5.61 -6.45
CA GLN A 99 12.66 -5.68 -5.13
C GLN A 99 12.34 -6.98 -4.37
N GLY A 100 11.57 -7.88 -4.95
CA GLY A 100 11.29 -9.20 -4.38
C GLY A 100 9.93 -9.34 -3.72
N LEU A 101 9.00 -8.40 -3.92
CA LEU A 101 7.60 -8.55 -3.43
C LEU A 101 6.89 -9.76 -4.05
N GLY A 102 7.38 -10.28 -5.18
CA GLY A 102 6.76 -11.37 -5.91
C GLY A 102 5.65 -10.91 -6.85
N ALA A 103 5.15 -11.86 -7.65
CA ALA A 103 4.04 -11.59 -8.55
C ALA A 103 2.71 -11.45 -7.76
N PRO A 104 1.81 -10.54 -8.19
CA PRO A 104 0.50 -10.40 -7.54
C PRO A 104 -0.41 -11.59 -7.85
N GLU A 105 -1.30 -11.88 -6.93
CA GLU A 105 -2.52 -12.64 -7.25
C GLU A 105 -3.53 -11.70 -7.90
N VAL A 106 -4.06 -12.09 -9.05
CA VAL A 106 -5.07 -11.28 -9.76
C VAL A 106 -6.46 -11.82 -9.45
N ARG A 107 -7.33 -10.96 -8.94
CA ARG A 107 -8.73 -11.25 -8.64
C ARG A 107 -9.64 -10.27 -9.34
N ASN A 108 -10.84 -10.75 -9.70
CA ASN A 108 -11.86 -9.91 -10.32
C ASN A 108 -12.99 -9.68 -9.32
N TYR A 109 -13.23 -8.42 -8.96
CA TYR A 109 -14.33 -7.99 -8.11
C TYR A 109 -15.16 -6.96 -8.88
N ASN A 110 -16.46 -7.24 -9.01
CA ASN A 110 -17.41 -6.36 -9.72
C ASN A 110 -16.96 -5.96 -11.14
N GLY A 111 -16.31 -6.90 -11.87
CA GLY A 111 -15.82 -6.66 -13.22
C GLY A 111 -14.50 -5.91 -13.32
N GLN A 112 -13.90 -5.52 -12.20
CA GLN A 112 -12.59 -4.89 -12.14
C GLN A 112 -11.52 -5.88 -11.68
N ALA A 113 -10.41 -5.96 -12.42
CA ALA A 113 -9.25 -6.74 -12.02
C ALA A 113 -8.46 -6.00 -10.94
N TRP A 114 -8.12 -6.70 -9.88
CA TRP A 114 -7.27 -6.24 -8.79
C TRP A 114 -6.01 -7.08 -8.74
N LYS A 115 -4.87 -6.43 -8.67
CA LYS A 115 -3.59 -7.04 -8.32
C LYS A 115 -3.45 -7.02 -6.80
N ILE A 116 -3.22 -8.16 -6.17
CA ILE A 116 -3.12 -8.29 -4.72
C ILE A 116 -1.75 -8.86 -4.40
N PHE A 117 -0.96 -8.04 -3.73
CA PHE A 117 0.35 -8.43 -3.22
C PHE A 117 0.23 -8.69 -1.72
N TYR A 118 1.02 -9.63 -1.22
CA TYR A 118 1.09 -9.96 0.20
C TYR A 118 2.54 -10.17 0.62
N SER A 119 2.89 -9.64 1.76
CA SER A 119 4.19 -9.84 2.39
C SER A 119 4.05 -9.86 3.91
N GLN A 120 4.92 -10.61 4.57
CA GLN A 120 5.11 -10.53 6.02
C GLN A 120 6.46 -9.88 6.31
N ALA A 121 6.48 -8.94 7.24
CA ALA A 121 7.70 -8.33 7.74
C ALA A 121 7.84 -8.63 9.24
N VAL A 122 8.99 -9.12 9.64
CA VAL A 122 9.38 -9.20 11.05
C VAL A 122 10.20 -7.96 11.34
N PRO A 123 9.78 -7.10 12.28
CA PRO A 123 10.57 -5.92 12.64
C PRO A 123 11.97 -6.36 13.11
N ASP A 124 13.01 -5.76 12.54
CA ASP A 124 14.38 -6.01 12.94
C ASP A 124 14.60 -5.44 14.35
N ASN A 125 14.61 -6.28 15.38
CA ASN A 125 14.86 -5.91 16.78
C ASN A 125 16.31 -5.49 17.04
N ASN A 126 17.10 -5.16 16.01
CA ASN A 126 18.49 -4.76 16.11
C ASN A 126 18.73 -3.25 16.35
N VAL A 127 17.72 -2.48 16.75
CA VAL A 127 17.97 -1.15 17.30
C VAL A 127 18.24 -1.32 18.80
N THR A 128 19.53 -1.53 19.12
CA THR A 128 20.06 -1.49 20.46
C THR A 128 19.92 -0.08 21.04
N ASP A 129 18.86 0.15 21.84
CA ASP A 129 18.99 1.03 23.00
C ASP A 129 17.95 0.69 24.07
N ASN A 130 18.50 0.30 25.23
CA ASN A 130 17.87 0.15 26.54
C ASN A 130 16.89 -1.00 26.78
N LYS A 131 17.49 -2.06 27.41
CA LYS A 131 16.82 -3.10 28.16
C LYS A 131 15.67 -2.58 29.01
N THR A 132 14.44 -2.90 28.61
CA THR A 132 13.35 -3.10 29.56
C THR A 132 12.82 -4.51 29.33
N SER A 133 12.98 -5.33 30.34
CA SER A 133 12.57 -6.71 30.49
C SER A 133 11.05 -6.84 30.27
N GLY A 134 10.64 -7.56 29.26
CA GLY A 134 9.23 -7.96 29.07
C GLY A 134 9.04 -8.60 27.71
N ASN A 135 8.74 -9.88 27.68
CA ASN A 135 8.28 -10.74 26.58
C ASN A 135 8.37 -10.12 25.17
N ASP A 136 9.47 -10.41 24.48
CA ASP A 136 9.60 -10.17 23.03
C ASP A 136 8.66 -11.15 22.30
N THR A 137 7.41 -10.76 22.13
CA THR A 137 6.56 -11.33 21.10
C THR A 137 7.09 -10.77 19.77
N ASN A 138 7.58 -11.63 18.89
CA ASN A 138 7.90 -11.28 17.51
C ASN A 138 6.60 -10.74 16.86
N ASN A 139 6.45 -9.41 16.83
CA ASN A 139 5.30 -8.77 16.18
C ASN A 139 5.51 -8.84 14.67
N THR A 140 4.94 -9.84 14.03
CA THR A 140 4.90 -9.91 12.57
C THR A 140 3.93 -8.86 12.04
N ILE A 141 4.33 -8.14 11.01
CA ILE A 141 3.47 -7.19 10.30
C ILE A 141 3.02 -7.85 8.99
N ASN A 142 1.72 -7.98 8.81
CA ASN A 142 1.15 -8.41 7.55
C ASN A 142 0.90 -7.16 6.68
N VAL A 143 1.39 -7.18 5.46
CA VAL A 143 1.26 -6.07 4.50
C VAL A 143 0.55 -6.58 3.25
N TYR A 144 -0.54 -5.94 2.89
CA TYR A 144 -1.22 -6.14 1.62
C TYR A 144 -1.18 -4.87 0.79
N ILE A 145 -0.99 -5.04 -0.51
CA ILE A 145 -1.17 -3.97 -1.49
C ILE A 145 -2.22 -4.46 -2.48
N CYS A 146 -3.38 -3.83 -2.48
CA CYS A 146 -4.45 -4.10 -3.43
C CYS A 146 -4.50 -2.95 -4.42
N GLU A 147 -4.29 -3.23 -5.70
CA GLU A 147 -4.20 -2.24 -6.76
C GLU A 147 -5.18 -2.55 -7.90
N ALA A 148 -5.95 -1.56 -8.30
CA ALA A 148 -6.72 -1.60 -9.54
C ALA A 148 -6.27 -0.47 -10.46
N ASP A 149 -5.94 -0.80 -11.71
CA ASP A 149 -5.69 0.20 -12.74
C ASP A 149 -6.97 0.48 -13.53
N ILE A 150 -7.32 1.76 -13.64
CA ILE A 150 -8.45 2.22 -14.46
C ILE A 150 -7.95 3.33 -15.39
N ASN A 151 -7.76 2.98 -16.65
CA ASN A 151 -7.31 3.91 -17.68
C ASN A 151 -5.98 4.62 -17.33
N GLY A 152 -5.00 3.89 -16.85
CA GLY A 152 -3.69 4.40 -16.46
C GLY A 152 -3.70 5.19 -15.14
N THR A 153 -4.72 4.99 -14.32
CA THR A 153 -4.80 5.54 -12.96
C THR A 153 -4.88 4.39 -11.98
N ALA A 154 -3.87 4.25 -11.13
CA ALA A 154 -3.86 3.25 -10.07
C ALA A 154 -4.65 3.74 -8.85
N TYR A 155 -5.59 2.92 -8.42
CA TYR A 155 -6.30 3.03 -7.15
C TYR A 155 -5.72 1.97 -6.22
N THR A 156 -5.07 2.41 -5.16
CA THR A 156 -4.30 1.51 -4.31
C THR A 156 -4.82 1.54 -2.88
N ILE A 157 -4.94 0.38 -2.27
CA ILE A 157 -5.25 0.19 -0.84
C ILE A 157 -4.09 -0.59 -0.24
N ASN A 158 -3.29 0.08 0.59
CA ASN A 158 -2.24 -0.54 1.38
C ASN A 158 -2.79 -0.87 2.76
N VAL A 159 -2.75 -2.13 3.15
CA VAL A 159 -3.24 -2.59 4.45
C VAL A 159 -2.07 -3.11 5.25
N MET A 160 -1.94 -2.65 6.47
CA MET A 160 -0.96 -3.13 7.45
C MET A 160 -1.70 -3.64 8.68
N SER A 161 -1.37 -4.83 9.13
CA SER A 161 -1.92 -5.42 10.36
C SER A 161 -0.81 -5.99 11.22
N TYR A 162 -0.88 -5.74 12.51
CA TYR A 162 0.01 -6.29 13.50
C TYR A 162 -0.57 -7.58 14.09
N GLU A 163 0.20 -8.64 14.09
CA GLU A 163 -0.22 -10.05 14.27
C GLU A 163 -0.94 -10.40 15.59
N ASN A 164 -1.05 -9.49 16.53
CA ASN A 164 -1.59 -9.83 17.87
C ASN A 164 -3.08 -10.17 17.89
N LYS A 165 -3.84 -9.96 16.80
CA LYS A 165 -5.29 -10.17 16.77
C LYS A 165 -5.81 -10.94 15.56
N THR A 166 -5.08 -10.99 14.46
CA THR A 166 -5.48 -11.74 13.26
C THR A 166 -4.43 -12.78 12.92
N GLU A 167 -4.77 -14.05 13.11
CA GLU A 167 -3.87 -15.16 12.79
C GLU A 167 -3.69 -15.27 11.27
N CYS A 168 -2.49 -14.94 10.79
CA CYS A 168 -2.08 -15.21 9.42
C CYS A 168 -0.98 -16.28 9.40
N ASP A 169 -1.19 -17.31 8.59
CA ASP A 169 -0.29 -18.46 8.42
C ASP A 169 0.79 -18.22 7.35
N GLY A 170 1.01 -16.97 6.95
CA GLY A 170 1.91 -16.62 5.86
C GLY A 170 1.30 -16.79 4.47
N THR A 171 0.03 -17.15 4.37
CA THR A 171 -0.68 -17.25 3.09
C THR A 171 -1.47 -15.98 2.80
N LEU A 172 -1.59 -15.64 1.51
CA LEU A 172 -2.32 -14.46 1.06
C LEU A 172 -3.78 -14.47 1.53
N PHE A 173 -4.44 -15.63 1.53
CA PHE A 173 -5.87 -15.78 1.88
C PHE A 173 -6.10 -16.22 3.33
N CYS A 174 -5.30 -15.72 4.24
CA CYS A 174 -5.48 -15.91 5.68
C CYS A 174 -6.79 -15.26 6.20
N PRO A 175 -7.18 -15.44 7.47
CA PRO A 175 -8.35 -14.80 8.06
C PRO A 175 -8.39 -13.29 7.87
N LEU A 176 -7.27 -12.58 8.02
CA LEU A 176 -7.19 -11.13 7.78
C LEU A 176 -7.70 -10.74 6.39
N TYR A 177 -7.28 -11.47 5.34
CA TYR A 177 -7.79 -11.21 4.00
C TYR A 177 -9.28 -11.48 3.88
N LYS A 178 -9.73 -12.65 4.36
CA LYS A 178 -11.11 -13.09 4.19
C LYS A 178 -12.12 -12.22 4.93
N GLU A 179 -11.74 -11.72 6.10
CA GLU A 179 -12.64 -10.98 6.97
C GLU A 179 -12.61 -9.47 6.72
N TYR A 180 -11.44 -8.92 6.38
CA TYR A 180 -11.28 -7.46 6.32
C TYR A 180 -10.93 -6.93 4.93
N ILE A 181 -10.04 -7.61 4.18
CA ILE A 181 -9.50 -7.05 2.94
C ILE A 181 -10.38 -7.43 1.74
N GLY A 182 -10.71 -8.70 1.60
CA GLY A 182 -11.55 -9.17 0.49
C GLY A 182 -12.90 -8.45 0.43
N PRO A 183 -13.70 -8.42 1.52
CA PRO A 183 -14.96 -7.68 1.56
C PRO A 183 -14.80 -6.19 1.27
N LEU A 184 -13.75 -5.54 1.79
CA LEU A 184 -13.46 -4.14 1.47
C LEU A 184 -13.25 -3.95 -0.02
N VAL A 185 -12.34 -4.71 -0.63
CA VAL A 185 -12.01 -4.62 -2.07
C VAL A 185 -13.24 -4.88 -2.93
N GLU A 186 -14.09 -5.84 -2.55
CA GLU A 186 -15.35 -6.16 -3.23
C GLU A 186 -16.37 -5.02 -3.13
N SER A 187 -16.37 -4.24 -2.04
CA SER A 187 -17.29 -3.14 -1.83
C SER A 187 -16.93 -1.87 -2.62
N ILE A 188 -15.68 -1.76 -3.13
CA ILE A 188 -15.15 -0.54 -3.73
C ILE A 188 -15.95 -0.10 -4.96
N GLN A 189 -16.30 1.18 -4.95
CA GLN A 189 -16.83 1.92 -6.08
C GLN A 189 -15.87 3.06 -6.43
N PHE A 190 -15.37 3.06 -7.66
CA PHE A 190 -14.42 4.06 -8.13
C PHE A 190 -15.14 5.34 -8.54
N LYS A 191 -14.51 6.47 -8.25
CA LYS A 191 -14.93 7.79 -8.72
C LYS A 191 -13.95 8.30 -9.76
N GLU A 192 -14.43 9.16 -10.65
CA GLU A 192 -13.59 9.71 -11.70
C GLU A 192 -12.44 10.54 -11.13
N ALA A 193 -11.20 10.17 -11.47
CA ALA A 193 -9.98 10.78 -10.97
C ALA A 193 -9.20 11.58 -12.03
N LYS A 194 -9.90 12.34 -12.88
CA LYS A 194 -9.28 13.15 -13.96
C LYS A 194 -8.12 14.06 -13.50
N LYS A 195 -8.19 14.53 -12.25
CA LYS A 195 -7.21 15.44 -11.65
C LYS A 195 -6.26 14.74 -10.69
N ALA A 196 -6.19 13.40 -10.72
CA ALA A 196 -5.21 12.68 -9.90
C ALA A 196 -3.78 13.13 -10.28
N PRO A 197 -2.88 13.25 -9.31
CA PRO A 197 -1.49 13.59 -9.58
C PRO A 197 -0.85 12.52 -10.45
N LYS A 198 0.14 12.90 -11.25
CA LYS A 198 0.96 11.96 -12.00
C LYS A 198 2.09 11.43 -11.10
N MET A 199 2.46 10.18 -11.27
CA MET A 199 3.62 9.60 -10.58
C MET A 199 4.91 10.34 -10.92
N ALA A 200 5.09 10.77 -12.17
CA ALA A 200 6.22 11.60 -12.58
C ALA A 200 6.39 12.86 -11.72
N ASP A 201 5.28 13.59 -11.48
CA ASP A 201 5.29 14.82 -10.68
C ASP A 201 5.67 14.52 -9.21
N LEU A 202 5.16 13.41 -8.65
CA LEU A 202 5.46 12.98 -7.29
C LEU A 202 6.93 12.59 -7.10
N LEU A 203 7.55 12.03 -8.15
CA LEU A 203 8.96 11.64 -8.16
C LEU A 203 9.89 12.79 -8.58
N GLY A 204 9.35 13.96 -8.97
CA GLY A 204 10.13 15.09 -9.45
C GLY A 204 10.84 14.82 -10.77
N MET A 205 10.25 13.98 -11.63
CA MET A 205 10.79 13.59 -12.94
C MET A 205 10.05 14.30 -14.05
N SER A 206 10.73 14.53 -15.19
CA SER A 206 10.05 14.88 -16.44
C SER A 206 9.24 13.68 -16.97
N ASP A 207 8.23 13.94 -17.81
CA ASP A 207 7.43 12.88 -18.42
C ASP A 207 8.32 11.91 -19.26
N GLU A 208 9.39 12.41 -19.92
CA GLU A 208 10.32 11.59 -20.69
C GLU A 208 11.19 10.69 -19.78
N GLU A 209 11.72 11.26 -18.68
CA GLU A 209 12.50 10.48 -17.70
C GLU A 209 11.64 9.41 -17.04
N PHE A 210 10.43 9.75 -16.66
CA PHE A 210 9.51 8.80 -16.06
C PHE A 210 9.14 7.68 -17.03
N LYS A 211 8.80 8.03 -18.27
CA LYS A 211 8.50 7.04 -19.31
C LYS A 211 9.69 6.09 -19.52
N PHE A 212 10.91 6.61 -19.61
CA PHE A 212 12.09 5.77 -19.75
C PHE A 212 12.25 4.79 -18.58
N ASN A 213 12.06 5.25 -17.34
CA ASN A 213 12.17 4.39 -16.16
C ASN A 213 11.04 3.34 -16.14
N LYS A 214 9.81 3.71 -16.49
CA LYS A 214 8.68 2.78 -16.57
C LYS A 214 8.94 1.72 -17.63
N ASP A 215 9.29 2.10 -18.86
CA ASP A 215 9.60 1.17 -19.94
C ASP A 215 10.75 0.22 -19.55
N TYR A 216 11.70 0.69 -18.74
CA TYR A 216 12.82 -0.13 -18.25
C TYR A 216 12.36 -1.15 -17.21
N VAL A 217 11.57 -0.75 -16.23
CA VAL A 217 10.98 -1.63 -15.20
C VAL A 217 10.11 -2.69 -15.87
N ASP A 218 9.20 -2.28 -16.75
CA ASP A 218 8.33 -3.16 -17.52
C ASP A 218 9.14 -4.16 -18.34
N GLY A 219 10.23 -3.69 -18.97
CA GLY A 219 11.13 -4.52 -19.77
C GLY A 219 11.81 -5.63 -18.96
N ILE A 220 12.17 -5.36 -17.71
CA ILE A 220 12.73 -6.38 -16.81
C ILE A 220 11.64 -7.36 -16.38
N LEU A 221 10.48 -6.86 -15.95
CA LEU A 221 9.37 -7.69 -15.46
C LEU A 221 8.83 -8.65 -16.51
N ASN A 222 8.77 -8.20 -17.77
CA ASN A 222 8.31 -9.02 -18.90
C ASN A 222 9.43 -9.83 -19.58
N GLY A 223 10.69 -9.70 -19.10
CA GLY A 223 11.84 -10.45 -19.60
C GLY A 223 12.41 -9.96 -20.95
N THR A 224 12.00 -8.80 -21.46
CA THR A 224 12.58 -8.21 -22.68
C THR A 224 13.91 -7.51 -22.42
N ILE A 225 14.17 -7.12 -21.18
CA ILE A 225 15.45 -6.57 -20.71
C ILE A 225 16.06 -7.53 -19.69
N ASP A 226 17.28 -7.99 -19.97
CA ASP A 226 18.06 -8.80 -19.05
C ASP A 226 19.01 -7.89 -18.23
N PRO A 227 18.72 -7.65 -16.94
CA PRO A 227 19.52 -6.75 -16.12
C PRO A 227 20.96 -7.23 -15.93
N SER A 228 21.26 -8.52 -16.09
CA SER A 228 22.61 -9.06 -15.97
C SER A 228 23.53 -8.66 -17.12
N LYS A 229 22.97 -8.25 -18.26
CA LYS A 229 23.70 -7.80 -19.45
C LYS A 229 23.97 -6.30 -19.48
N LEU A 230 23.50 -5.57 -18.48
CA LEU A 230 23.68 -4.12 -18.35
C LEU A 230 24.94 -3.85 -17.51
N GLN A 231 26.10 -4.15 -18.05
CA GLN A 231 27.42 -3.82 -17.46
C GLN A 231 27.96 -2.51 -17.99
#